data_c5c1043ea82ab32df62ab8998e9c2087
#
_entry.id   c5c1043ea82ab32df62ab8998e9c2087
#
_cell.length_a   1.000
_cell.length_b   1.000
_cell.length_c   1.000
_cell.angle_alpha   90.00
_cell.angle_beta   90.00
_cell.angle_gamma   90.00
#
_symmetry.space_group_name_H-M   'P 1'
#
loop_
_entity.id
_entity.type
_entity.pdbx_description
1 polymer ?
#
loop_
_entity_poly.entity_id
_entity_poly.type
_entity_poly.pdbx_seq_one_letter_code
_entity_poly.pdbx_strand_id
1 'polypeptide(L)'
;MMKVSDMTSGEGSAWLRRIRWFVLVAALAVGHAASARADAAPPAGVPTEDGMRAFALQWFAQMQAGKIDRTQYTAAYGAQLTDAAVQAMSHHLNEYGASPIRAEIMQKRSVDNQTFYLVKFVFPRGDAANFLFGFDTAGQITGIGVQSMAGD
;
A
#
# COMPACT_ATOMS: atom_id res chain seq x y z
N MET A 1 -41.43 23.51 34.52
CA MET A 1 -40.30 24.10 33.81
C MET A 1 -39.38 22.97 33.36
N MET A 2 -39.52 22.55 32.14
CA MET A 2 -38.69 21.49 31.57
C MET A 2 -37.54 22.14 30.79
N LYS A 3 -36.32 21.82 31.19
CA LYS A 3 -35.11 22.29 30.56
C LYS A 3 -34.76 21.26 29.48
N VAL A 4 -34.91 21.62 28.21
CA VAL A 4 -34.48 20.85 27.06
C VAL A 4 -32.97 21.01 26.97
N SER A 5 -32.25 19.91 27.14
CA SER A 5 -30.81 19.86 26.92
C SER A 5 -30.56 19.58 25.44
N ASP A 6 -29.89 20.52 24.80
CA ASP A 6 -29.33 20.41 23.48
C ASP A 6 -28.34 19.21 23.39
N MET A 7 -28.69 18.23 22.59
CA MET A 7 -27.76 17.23 22.09
C MET A 7 -27.20 17.75 20.78
N THR A 8 -26.11 18.46 20.84
CA THR A 8 -25.31 18.80 19.67
C THR A 8 -24.47 17.58 19.25
N SER A 9 -24.88 17.01 18.17
CA SER A 9 -24.15 16.00 17.41
C SER A 9 -22.79 16.53 16.97
N GLY A 10 -21.75 15.93 17.47
CA GLY A 10 -20.36 16.23 17.11
C GLY A 10 -19.55 14.96 16.85
N GLU A 11 -20.10 14.01 16.09
CA GLU A 11 -19.38 12.77 15.76
C GLU A 11 -19.09 12.64 14.26
N GLY A 12 -18.43 13.64 13.71
CA GLY A 12 -18.11 13.65 12.26
C GLY A 12 -16.62 13.65 11.89
N SER A 13 -15.70 13.63 12.84
CA SER A 13 -14.29 13.91 12.48
C SER A 13 -13.22 13.07 13.18
N ALA A 14 -13.57 12.02 13.89
CA ALA A 14 -12.58 11.23 14.64
C ALA A 14 -11.86 10.15 13.82
N TRP A 15 -12.38 9.73 12.69
CA TRP A 15 -11.76 8.67 11.91
C TRP A 15 -10.68 9.15 10.93
N LEU A 16 -10.63 10.44 10.61
CA LEU A 16 -9.62 11.05 9.75
C LEU A 16 -8.25 11.25 10.42
N ARG A 17 -8.12 11.07 11.73
CA ARG A 17 -6.86 11.32 12.46
C ARG A 17 -5.95 10.13 12.63
N ARG A 18 -6.33 8.94 12.19
CA ARG A 18 -5.50 7.73 12.36
C ARG A 18 -4.85 7.22 11.08
N ILE A 19 -5.04 7.92 9.97
CA ILE A 19 -4.27 7.67 8.77
C ILE A 19 -2.95 8.40 8.93
N ARG A 20 -1.93 7.73 9.43
CA ARG A 20 -0.56 8.21 9.30
C ARG A 20 -0.15 8.03 7.85
N TRP A 21 -0.61 8.96 7.04
CA TRP A 21 -0.13 9.13 5.69
C TRP A 21 1.30 9.63 5.76
N PHE A 22 2.25 8.80 5.37
CA PHE A 22 3.47 9.34 4.79
C PHE A 22 3.12 9.83 3.38
N VAL A 23 2.37 10.92 3.32
CA VAL A 23 2.20 11.66 2.08
C VAL A 23 3.48 12.42 1.87
N LEU A 24 4.35 11.88 1.05
CA LEU A 24 5.42 12.69 0.49
C LEU A 24 4.86 13.42 -0.72
N VAL A 25 4.71 14.73 -0.54
CA VAL A 25 4.46 15.67 -1.63
C VAL A 25 5.60 15.55 -2.64
N ALA A 26 5.30 15.07 -3.83
CA ALA A 26 6.24 15.06 -4.93
C ALA A 26 6.48 16.51 -5.38
N ALA A 27 7.61 17.07 -5.01
CA ALA A 27 8.13 18.27 -5.63
C ALA A 27 8.59 17.92 -7.05
N LEU A 28 8.03 18.62 -8.02
CA LEU A 28 8.47 18.61 -9.41
C LEU A 28 9.94 19.02 -9.50
N ALA A 29 10.82 18.09 -9.80
CA ALA A 29 12.14 18.38 -10.31
C ALA A 29 12.24 17.81 -11.71
N VAL A 30 12.16 18.69 -12.69
CA VAL A 30 12.55 18.43 -14.08
C VAL A 30 14.07 18.29 -14.11
N GLY A 31 14.53 17.06 -14.33
CA GLY A 31 15.95 16.78 -14.49
C GLY A 31 16.14 15.62 -15.44
N HIS A 32 16.49 15.93 -16.68
CA HIS A 32 16.91 14.96 -17.68
C HIS A 32 18.25 14.35 -17.28
N ALA A 33 18.28 13.06 -17.05
CA ALA A 33 19.50 12.28 -17.15
C ALA A 33 19.14 10.94 -17.80
N ALA A 34 19.41 10.85 -19.09
CA ALA A 34 19.42 9.61 -19.82
C ALA A 34 20.58 8.76 -19.30
N SER A 35 20.27 7.69 -18.59
CA SER A 35 21.21 6.59 -18.36
C SER A 35 20.51 5.33 -18.81
N ALA A 36 20.94 4.88 -20.00
CA ALA A 36 20.58 3.59 -20.53
C ALA A 36 21.05 2.50 -19.56
N ARG A 37 20.11 1.82 -18.91
CA ARG A 37 20.31 0.48 -18.37
C ARG A 37 19.34 -0.44 -19.09
N ALA A 38 19.94 -1.24 -19.97
CA ALA A 38 19.30 -2.35 -20.62
C ALA A 38 18.86 -3.40 -19.59
N ASP A 39 17.74 -4.10 -19.89
CA ASP A 39 17.27 -5.34 -19.32
C ASP A 39 16.48 -5.32 -18.00
N ALA A 40 15.57 -4.35 -17.82
CA ALA A 40 14.35 -4.63 -17.09
C ALA A 40 13.18 -4.48 -18.09
N ALA A 41 12.36 -5.53 -18.26
CA ALA A 41 11.13 -5.40 -19.02
C ALA A 41 10.33 -4.23 -18.39
N PRO A 42 9.82 -3.27 -19.19
CA PRO A 42 9.03 -2.20 -18.64
C PRO A 42 7.86 -2.79 -17.86
N PRO A 43 7.51 -2.26 -16.69
CA PRO A 43 6.35 -2.71 -15.98
C PRO A 43 5.14 -2.65 -16.91
N ALA A 44 4.38 -3.74 -16.97
CA ALA A 44 3.31 -3.96 -17.95
C ALA A 44 2.07 -3.07 -17.69
N GLY A 45 2.25 -1.85 -17.20
CA GLY A 45 1.19 -0.94 -16.81
C GLY A 45 0.53 -1.33 -15.48
N VAL A 46 -0.53 -0.65 -15.12
CA VAL A 46 -1.29 -0.94 -13.90
C VAL A 46 -1.85 -2.36 -13.97
N PRO A 47 -1.64 -3.20 -12.94
CA PRO A 47 -2.16 -4.57 -12.95
C PRO A 47 -3.69 -4.61 -13.10
N THR A 48 -4.19 -5.62 -13.79
CA THR A 48 -5.62 -5.98 -13.70
C THR A 48 -5.95 -6.49 -12.29
N GLU A 49 -7.22 -6.63 -11.95
CA GLU A 49 -7.59 -7.14 -10.61
C GLU A 49 -7.04 -8.54 -10.34
N ASP A 50 -7.08 -9.44 -11.33
CA ASP A 50 -6.51 -10.78 -11.18
C ASP A 50 -5.00 -10.73 -11.07
N GLY A 51 -4.34 -9.91 -11.90
CA GLY A 51 -2.91 -9.66 -11.80
C GLY A 51 -2.53 -9.06 -10.44
N MET A 52 -3.38 -8.18 -9.90
CA MET A 52 -3.16 -7.57 -8.59
C MET A 52 -3.23 -8.58 -7.45
N ARG A 53 -4.16 -9.55 -7.49
CA ARG A 53 -4.22 -10.63 -6.49
C ARG A 53 -2.94 -11.46 -6.46
N ALA A 54 -2.49 -11.89 -7.64
CA ALA A 54 -1.24 -12.65 -7.76
C ALA A 54 -0.02 -11.83 -7.31
N PHE A 55 0.05 -10.58 -7.77
CA PHE A 55 1.10 -9.64 -7.39
C PHE A 55 1.14 -9.43 -5.87
N ALA A 56 0.00 -9.19 -5.23
CA ALA A 56 -0.09 -8.94 -3.80
C ALA A 56 0.44 -10.12 -2.97
N LEU A 57 0.07 -11.35 -3.33
CA LEU A 57 0.57 -12.56 -2.66
C LEU A 57 2.08 -12.72 -2.83
N GLN A 58 2.59 -12.49 -4.04
CA GLN A 58 4.02 -12.56 -4.32
C GLN A 58 4.79 -11.48 -3.56
N TRP A 59 4.29 -10.25 -3.58
CA TRP A 59 4.86 -9.12 -2.85
C TRP A 59 4.95 -9.42 -1.35
N PHE A 60 3.86 -9.93 -0.77
CA PHE A 60 3.83 -10.26 0.66
C PHE A 60 4.90 -11.29 1.02
N ALA A 61 4.99 -12.39 0.26
CA ALA A 61 5.98 -13.44 0.49
C ALA A 61 7.42 -12.93 0.35
N GLN A 62 7.70 -12.10 -0.67
CA GLN A 62 9.01 -11.48 -0.86
C GLN A 62 9.37 -10.57 0.32
N MET A 63 8.44 -9.73 0.74
CA MET A 63 8.66 -8.79 1.83
C MET A 63 8.82 -9.50 3.17
N GLN A 64 8.06 -10.58 3.45
CA GLN A 64 8.29 -11.43 4.63
C GLN A 64 9.71 -12.00 4.65
N ALA A 65 10.25 -12.37 3.49
CA ALA A 65 11.61 -12.87 3.34
C ALA A 65 12.69 -11.77 3.39
N GLY A 66 12.29 -10.51 3.59
CA GLY A 66 13.19 -9.36 3.58
C GLY A 66 13.78 -9.07 2.20
N LYS A 67 13.11 -9.51 1.13
CA LYS A 67 13.52 -9.32 -0.27
C LYS A 67 12.68 -8.23 -0.91
N ILE A 68 13.31 -7.43 -1.75
CA ILE A 68 12.66 -6.36 -2.49
C ILE A 68 13.18 -6.33 -3.93
N ASP A 69 12.27 -6.25 -4.88
CA ASP A 69 12.60 -5.94 -6.26
C ASP A 69 12.40 -4.43 -6.49
N ARG A 70 13.48 -3.67 -6.44
CA ARG A 70 13.45 -2.21 -6.53
C ARG A 70 12.95 -1.69 -7.88
N THR A 71 12.91 -2.53 -8.92
CA THR A 71 12.40 -2.15 -10.25
C THR A 71 10.89 -1.97 -10.27
N GLN A 72 10.18 -2.55 -9.30
CA GLN A 72 8.73 -2.44 -9.18
C GLN A 72 8.27 -1.11 -8.57
N TYR A 73 9.18 -0.29 -8.05
CA TYR A 73 8.87 0.93 -7.33
C TYR A 73 9.29 2.17 -8.12
N THR A 74 8.54 3.26 -7.95
CA THR A 74 9.01 4.56 -8.42
C THR A 74 10.32 4.93 -7.73
N ALA A 75 11.16 5.72 -8.38
CA ALA A 75 12.42 6.16 -7.80
C ALA A 75 12.22 6.88 -6.46
N ALA A 76 11.20 7.72 -6.36
CA ALA A 76 10.89 8.47 -5.15
C ALA A 76 10.48 7.57 -3.97
N TYR A 77 9.63 6.57 -4.21
CA TYR A 77 9.22 5.65 -3.16
C TYR A 77 10.31 4.62 -2.86
N GLY A 78 11.00 4.12 -3.89
CA GLY A 78 12.12 3.19 -3.73
C GLY A 78 13.26 3.76 -2.89
N ALA A 79 13.52 5.07 -2.96
CA ALA A 79 14.51 5.75 -2.12
C ALA A 79 14.15 5.73 -0.63
N GLN A 80 12.88 5.63 -0.27
CA GLN A 80 12.42 5.52 1.12
C GLN A 80 12.52 4.09 1.66
N LEU A 81 12.58 3.10 0.77
CA LEU A 81 12.70 1.69 1.12
C LEU A 81 14.17 1.32 1.37
N THR A 82 14.75 1.93 2.40
CA THR A 82 16.10 1.56 2.86
C THR A 82 16.12 0.10 3.34
N ASP A 83 17.29 -0.50 3.43
CA ASP A 83 17.41 -1.87 3.95
C ASP A 83 16.83 -1.99 5.36
N ALA A 84 17.02 -0.97 6.21
CA ALA A 84 16.41 -0.91 7.53
C ALA A 84 14.87 -0.87 7.47
N ALA A 85 14.28 -0.11 6.52
CA ALA A 85 12.83 -0.05 6.33
C ALA A 85 12.29 -1.40 5.83
N VAL A 86 12.99 -2.06 4.92
CA VAL A 86 12.64 -3.40 4.42
C VAL A 86 12.69 -4.43 5.55
N GLN A 87 13.73 -4.40 6.39
CA GLN A 87 13.84 -5.30 7.54
C GLN A 87 12.72 -5.05 8.57
N ALA A 88 12.39 -3.80 8.86
CA ALA A 88 11.30 -3.46 9.77
C ALA A 88 9.95 -3.95 9.23
N MET A 89 9.70 -3.78 7.93
CA MET A 89 8.49 -4.30 7.28
C MET A 89 8.46 -5.83 7.31
N SER A 90 9.57 -6.49 6.99
CA SER A 90 9.70 -7.95 7.07
C SER A 90 9.37 -8.46 8.47
N HIS A 91 9.92 -7.84 9.50
CA HIS A 91 9.63 -8.20 10.89
C HIS A 91 8.13 -8.06 11.18
N HIS A 92 7.52 -6.94 10.83
CA HIS A 92 6.10 -6.70 11.04
C HIS A 92 5.21 -7.71 10.30
N LEU A 93 5.53 -8.05 9.05
CA LEU A 93 4.77 -9.03 8.29
C LEU A 93 4.93 -10.46 8.85
N ASN A 94 6.05 -10.78 9.46
CA ASN A 94 6.27 -12.06 10.11
C ASN A 94 5.47 -12.22 11.42
N GLU A 95 4.97 -11.13 12.01
CA GLU A 95 4.05 -11.18 13.15
C GLU A 95 2.73 -11.87 12.81
N TYR A 96 2.30 -11.83 11.53
CA TYR A 96 1.15 -12.60 11.05
C TYR A 96 1.41 -14.12 10.98
N GLY A 97 2.66 -14.54 11.09
CA GLY A 97 3.09 -15.92 11.02
C GLY A 97 3.19 -16.43 9.57
N ALA A 98 2.32 -17.36 9.17
CA ALA A 98 2.34 -17.89 7.81
C ALA A 98 1.95 -16.83 6.78
N SER A 99 2.41 -17.03 5.53
CA SER A 99 1.99 -16.19 4.40
C SER A 99 0.48 -16.28 4.17
N PRO A 100 -0.15 -15.24 3.64
CA PRO A 100 -1.59 -15.27 3.34
C PRO A 100 -1.91 -16.34 2.31
N ILE A 101 -3.05 -16.97 2.47
CA ILE A 101 -3.57 -17.99 1.55
C ILE A 101 -4.37 -17.38 0.40
N ARG A 102 -4.84 -16.14 0.57
CA ARG A 102 -5.70 -15.47 -0.38
C ARG A 102 -5.54 -13.96 -0.28
N ALA A 103 -5.62 -13.28 -1.43
CA ALA A 103 -5.74 -11.85 -1.55
C ALA A 103 -7.08 -11.51 -2.22
N GLU A 104 -7.83 -10.58 -1.64
CA GLU A 104 -9.13 -10.12 -2.13
C GLU A 104 -9.03 -8.63 -2.44
N ILE A 105 -9.49 -8.22 -3.63
CA ILE A 105 -9.58 -6.80 -3.97
C ILE A 105 -10.87 -6.25 -3.36
N MET A 106 -10.72 -5.40 -2.37
CA MET A 106 -11.85 -4.76 -1.69
C MET A 106 -12.31 -3.51 -2.41
N GLN A 107 -11.37 -2.78 -2.98
CA GLN A 107 -11.65 -1.54 -3.70
C GLN A 107 -10.54 -1.26 -4.72
N LYS A 108 -10.95 -0.70 -5.86
CA LYS A 108 -10.06 -0.09 -6.85
C LYS A 108 -10.51 1.35 -7.08
N ARG A 109 -9.58 2.28 -7.08
CA ARG A 109 -9.85 3.69 -7.31
C ARG A 109 -8.73 4.32 -8.12
N SER A 110 -9.09 5.14 -9.11
CA SER A 110 -8.13 5.94 -9.87
C SER A 110 -8.35 7.42 -9.57
N VAL A 111 -7.28 8.12 -9.22
CA VAL A 111 -7.27 9.54 -8.90
C VAL A 111 -5.96 10.14 -9.43
N ASP A 112 -6.02 11.23 -10.18
CA ASP A 112 -4.85 11.99 -10.65
C ASP A 112 -3.73 11.14 -11.27
N ASN A 113 -4.09 10.27 -12.22
CA ASN A 113 -3.15 9.36 -12.89
C ASN A 113 -2.51 8.29 -11.98
N GLN A 114 -3.04 8.11 -10.79
CA GLN A 114 -2.66 7.00 -9.91
C GLN A 114 -3.83 6.03 -9.74
N THR A 115 -3.52 4.75 -9.62
CA THR A 115 -4.51 3.71 -9.32
C THR A 115 -4.19 3.11 -7.97
N PHE A 116 -5.20 3.05 -7.12
CA PHE A 116 -5.11 2.49 -5.78
C PHE A 116 -5.93 1.21 -5.70
N TYR A 117 -5.34 0.18 -5.09
CA TYR A 117 -6.01 -1.06 -4.73
C TYR A 117 -6.01 -1.24 -3.23
N LEU A 118 -7.19 -1.39 -2.65
CA LEU A 118 -7.32 -1.89 -1.28
C LEU A 118 -7.41 -3.41 -1.34
N VAL A 119 -6.41 -4.07 -0.80
CA VAL A 119 -6.26 -5.53 -0.82
C VAL A 119 -6.39 -6.07 0.59
N LYS A 120 -7.29 -7.03 0.78
CA LYS A 120 -7.42 -7.80 2.01
C LYS A 120 -6.66 -9.11 1.86
N PHE A 121 -5.67 -9.30 2.70
CA PHE A 121 -4.99 -10.59 2.87
C PHE A 121 -5.71 -11.43 3.90
N VAL A 122 -5.95 -12.68 3.58
CA VAL A 122 -6.55 -13.67 4.49
C VAL A 122 -5.48 -14.69 4.85
N PHE A 123 -5.27 -14.90 6.14
CA PHE A 123 -4.27 -15.82 6.67
C PHE A 123 -4.89 -17.17 7.05
N PRO A 124 -4.08 -18.24 7.19
CA PRO A 124 -4.57 -19.59 7.49
C PRO A 124 -5.42 -19.71 8.76
N ARG A 125 -5.18 -18.84 9.75
CA ARG A 125 -5.93 -18.80 11.02
C ARG A 125 -7.25 -18.05 10.92
N GLY A 126 -7.57 -17.46 9.76
CA GLY A 126 -8.76 -16.64 9.57
C GLY A 126 -8.54 -15.15 9.85
N ASP A 127 -7.39 -14.77 10.38
CA ASP A 127 -7.02 -13.35 10.52
C ASP A 127 -6.96 -12.69 9.15
N ALA A 128 -7.17 -11.39 9.12
CA ALA A 128 -7.08 -10.61 7.89
C ALA A 128 -6.37 -9.28 8.13
N ALA A 129 -5.67 -8.80 7.09
CA ALA A 129 -5.04 -7.48 7.09
C ALA A 129 -5.32 -6.76 5.77
N ASN A 130 -5.53 -5.47 5.83
CA ASN A 130 -5.79 -4.65 4.67
C ASN A 130 -4.56 -3.82 4.32
N PHE A 131 -4.22 -3.83 3.04
CA PHE A 131 -3.11 -3.05 2.49
C PHE A 131 -3.60 -2.20 1.33
N LEU A 132 -3.14 -0.97 1.29
CA LEU A 132 -3.38 -0.07 0.17
C LEU A 132 -2.13 -0.03 -0.69
N PHE A 133 -2.27 -0.38 -1.97
CA PHE A 133 -1.22 -0.28 -2.98
C PHE A 133 -1.54 0.84 -3.94
N GLY A 134 -0.60 1.76 -4.16
CA GLY A 134 -0.69 2.81 -5.16
C GLY A 134 0.23 2.51 -6.34
N PHE A 135 -0.25 2.75 -7.56
CA PHE A 135 0.49 2.58 -8.80
C PHE A 135 0.40 3.85 -9.65
N ASP A 136 1.48 4.17 -10.35
CA ASP A 136 1.46 5.17 -11.42
C ASP A 136 0.92 4.56 -12.72
N THR A 137 0.86 5.36 -13.79
CA THR A 137 0.39 4.92 -15.11
C THR A 137 1.29 3.88 -15.77
N ALA A 138 2.57 3.82 -15.38
CA ALA A 138 3.52 2.82 -15.84
C ALA A 138 3.43 1.50 -15.06
N GLY A 139 2.61 1.45 -14.00
CA GLY A 139 2.45 0.27 -13.16
C GLY A 139 3.53 0.13 -12.08
N GLN A 140 4.30 1.20 -11.83
CA GLN A 140 5.25 1.22 -10.72
C GLN A 140 4.54 1.59 -9.41
N ILE A 141 4.98 0.99 -8.31
CA ILE A 141 4.43 1.24 -6.99
C ILE A 141 4.85 2.63 -6.50
N THR A 142 3.86 3.46 -6.20
CA THR A 142 4.05 4.82 -5.65
C THR A 142 3.96 4.85 -4.13
N GLY A 143 3.38 3.84 -3.53
CA GLY A 143 3.24 3.73 -2.09
C GLY A 143 2.50 2.46 -1.67
N ILE A 144 2.80 1.99 -0.46
CA ILE A 144 2.09 0.89 0.19
C ILE A 144 1.78 1.33 1.62
N GLY A 145 0.54 1.19 2.02
CA GLY A 145 0.08 1.50 3.37
C GLY A 145 -0.61 0.31 4.02
N VAL A 146 -0.33 0.07 5.29
CA VAL A 146 -1.07 -0.89 6.10
C VAL A 146 -2.28 -0.18 6.69
N GLN A 147 -3.47 -0.70 6.42
CA GLN A 147 -4.69 -0.26 7.09
C GLN A 147 -5.03 -1.29 8.16
N SER A 148 -4.80 -0.97 9.43
CA SER A 148 -5.31 -1.80 10.50
C SER A 148 -6.84 -1.76 10.46
N MET A 149 -7.47 -2.93 10.40
CA MET A 149 -8.90 -3.04 10.74
C MET A 149 -9.03 -2.56 12.18
N ALA A 150 -9.82 -1.53 12.43
CA ALA A 150 -10.35 -1.33 13.75
C ALA A 150 -11.21 -2.57 14.02
N GLY A 151 -10.74 -3.44 14.90
CA GLY A 151 -11.56 -4.53 15.37
C GLY A 151 -12.81 -3.94 16.03
N ASP A 152 -13.97 -4.43 15.65
CA ASP A 152 -15.21 -4.24 16.38
C ASP A 152 -15.09 -4.83 17.79
#